data_5ca3788e929f226c1e8a09498e134ca1
#
_entry.id   5ca3788e929f226c1e8a09498e134ca1
#
_cell.length_a   1.000
_cell.length_b   1.000
_cell.length_c   1.000
_cell.angle_alpha   90.00
_cell.angle_beta   90.00
_cell.angle_gamma   90.00
#
_symmetry.space_group_name_H-M   'P 1'
#
loop_
_entity.id
_entity.type
_entity.pdbx_description
1 polymer ?
#
loop_
_entity_poly.entity_id
_entity_poly.type
_entity_poly.pdbx_seq_one_letter_code
_entity_poly.pdbx_strand_id
1 'polypeptide(L)'
;MEAVKDASQLYEVERRTTHAERPGFRINEIQISPSQKVPWHYHNNVQDAFYVLQGRIRIFLRDPKEEVRLGPGETFSVRPKRPHLVINGGDSSATFLVLQGIGEYDFVPLT
;
A
#
# COMPACT_ATOMS: atom_id res chain seq x y z
N MET A 1 5.83 -6.68 16.67
CA MET A 1 6.67 -5.87 15.76
C MET A 1 6.51 -4.41 16.11
N GLU A 2 7.59 -3.69 16.04
CA GLU A 2 7.59 -2.28 16.38
C GLU A 2 7.15 -1.43 15.19
N ALA A 3 6.27 -0.46 15.43
CA ALA A 3 5.83 0.46 14.40
C ALA A 3 6.95 1.42 14.00
N VAL A 4 7.05 1.74 12.72
CA VAL A 4 7.98 2.73 12.20
C VAL A 4 7.22 3.85 11.51
N LYS A 5 7.82 5.03 11.44
CA LYS A 5 7.21 6.20 10.78
C LYS A 5 7.64 6.36 9.34
N ASP A 6 8.74 5.74 8.95
CA ASP A 6 9.24 5.74 7.59
C ASP A 6 9.58 4.32 7.18
N ALA A 7 8.80 3.78 6.24
CA ALA A 7 8.96 2.42 5.76
C ALA A 7 9.82 2.32 4.50
N SER A 8 10.34 3.44 3.99
CA SER A 8 11.04 3.46 2.71
C SER A 8 12.30 2.58 2.69
N GLN A 9 12.86 2.28 3.87
CA GLN A 9 14.04 1.42 3.99
C GLN A 9 13.70 -0.07 4.12
N LEU A 10 12.41 -0.42 4.24
CA LEU A 10 11.98 -1.78 4.52
C LEU A 10 11.69 -2.60 3.28
N TYR A 11 11.49 -1.95 2.14
CA TYR A 11 11.21 -2.63 0.87
C TYR A 11 11.57 -1.73 -0.29
N GLU A 12 11.74 -2.35 -1.47
CA GLU A 12 12.13 -1.63 -2.68
C GLU A 12 10.94 -1.45 -3.61
N VAL A 13 10.90 -0.27 -4.24
CA VAL A 13 9.95 0.04 -5.31
C VAL A 13 10.74 0.66 -6.47
N GLU A 14 10.16 0.66 -7.67
CA GLU A 14 10.80 1.31 -8.82
C GLU A 14 10.77 2.83 -8.70
N ARG A 15 9.66 3.36 -8.17
CA ARG A 15 9.47 4.80 -8.05
C ARG A 15 8.46 5.11 -6.94
N ARG A 16 8.74 6.16 -6.20
CA ARG A 16 7.80 6.68 -5.21
C ARG A 16 7.74 8.20 -5.33
N THR A 17 6.52 8.73 -5.42
CA THR A 17 6.28 10.17 -5.51
C THR A 17 5.23 10.55 -4.48
N THR A 18 5.52 11.55 -3.66
CA THR A 18 4.54 12.09 -2.72
C THR A 18 3.85 13.27 -3.38
N HIS A 19 2.54 13.15 -3.63
CA HIS A 19 1.75 14.20 -4.28
C HIS A 19 1.22 15.22 -3.27
N ALA A 20 0.89 14.78 -2.07
CA ALA A 20 0.37 15.65 -1.02
C ALA A 20 0.69 15.05 0.32
N GLU A 21 1.03 15.93 1.27
CA GLU A 21 1.27 15.50 2.64
C GLU A 21 0.90 16.63 3.60
N ARG A 22 0.07 16.31 4.59
CA ARG A 22 -0.34 17.20 5.67
C ARG A 22 -0.41 16.36 6.95
N PRO A 23 -0.39 16.96 8.13
CA PRO A 23 -0.59 16.17 9.36
C PRO A 23 -1.85 15.32 9.25
N GLY A 24 -1.69 14.01 9.41
CA GLY A 24 -2.78 13.05 9.37
C GLY A 24 -3.24 12.60 7.99
N PHE A 25 -2.56 13.03 6.92
CA PHE A 25 -3.00 12.71 5.55
C PHE A 25 -1.85 12.75 4.57
N ARG A 26 -1.80 11.79 3.63
CA ARG A 26 -0.86 11.88 2.50
C ARG A 26 -1.33 11.05 1.31
N ILE A 27 -0.87 11.44 0.13
CA ILE A 27 -1.08 10.72 -1.12
C ILE A 27 0.28 10.40 -1.71
N ASN A 28 0.58 9.10 -1.83
CA ASN A 28 1.79 8.61 -2.50
C ASN A 28 1.41 7.90 -3.79
N GLU A 29 2.25 8.05 -4.80
CA GLU A 29 2.20 7.25 -6.00
C GLU A 29 3.37 6.28 -5.97
N ILE A 30 3.09 4.99 -6.14
CA ILE A 30 4.09 3.93 -6.06
C ILE A 30 4.07 3.12 -7.34
N GLN A 31 5.26 2.82 -7.88
CA GLN A 31 5.41 1.91 -9.01
C GLN A 31 6.25 0.72 -8.57
N ILE A 32 5.76 -0.48 -8.83
CA ILE A 32 6.45 -1.72 -8.49
C ILE A 32 6.63 -2.59 -9.73
N SER A 33 7.79 -3.24 -9.82
CA SER A 33 8.06 -4.24 -10.86
C SER A 33 7.32 -5.54 -10.54
N PRO A 34 7.25 -6.49 -11.50
CA PRO A 34 6.62 -7.79 -11.23
C PRO A 34 7.21 -8.56 -10.05
N SER A 35 8.47 -8.30 -9.68
CA SER A 35 9.14 -8.99 -8.58
C SER A 35 9.15 -8.22 -7.27
N GLN A 36 8.62 -7.01 -7.26
CA GLN A 36 8.59 -6.17 -6.07
C GLN A 36 7.24 -6.25 -5.38
N LYS A 37 7.22 -5.94 -4.10
CA LYS A 37 6.00 -5.97 -3.29
C LYS A 37 6.08 -5.00 -2.13
N VAL A 38 4.92 -4.58 -1.62
CA VAL A 38 4.82 -3.94 -0.31
C VAL A 38 4.51 -5.07 0.67
N PRO A 39 5.47 -5.43 1.55
CA PRO A 39 5.36 -6.63 2.37
C PRO A 39 4.23 -6.54 3.39
N TRP A 40 3.91 -7.69 4.01
CA TRP A 40 2.88 -7.75 5.04
C TRP A 40 3.10 -6.71 6.13
N HIS A 41 2.07 -5.91 6.38
CA HIS A 41 2.09 -4.86 7.39
C HIS A 41 0.67 -4.42 7.73
N TYR A 42 0.54 -3.61 8.78
CA TYR A 42 -0.69 -2.87 9.04
C TYR A 42 -0.34 -1.47 9.56
N HIS A 43 -1.34 -0.61 9.58
CA HIS A 43 -1.24 0.73 10.14
C HIS A 43 -2.21 0.82 11.32
N ASN A 44 -1.81 1.47 12.40
CA ASN A 44 -2.66 1.57 13.58
C ASN A 44 -3.79 2.59 13.41
N ASN A 45 -3.51 3.71 12.73
CA ASN A 45 -4.40 4.87 12.77
C ASN A 45 -4.93 5.31 11.42
N VAL A 46 -4.31 4.89 10.32
CA VAL A 46 -4.71 5.32 8.99
C VAL A 46 -5.28 4.17 8.19
N GLN A 47 -6.21 4.48 7.29
CA GLN A 47 -6.60 3.53 6.26
C GLN A 47 -5.75 3.77 5.01
N ASP A 48 -5.59 2.72 4.20
CA ASP A 48 -4.98 2.80 2.89
C ASP A 48 -6.08 2.67 1.84
N ALA A 49 -6.28 3.70 1.03
CA ALA A 49 -7.13 3.59 -0.15
C ALA A 49 -6.23 3.48 -1.38
N PHE A 50 -6.33 2.35 -2.07
CA PHE A 50 -5.55 2.09 -3.28
C PHE A 50 -6.35 2.48 -4.51
N TYR A 51 -5.69 3.12 -5.48
CA TYR A 51 -6.28 3.46 -6.77
C TYR A 51 -5.25 3.15 -7.85
N VAL A 52 -5.56 2.21 -8.75
CA VAL A 52 -4.60 1.76 -9.77
C VAL A 52 -4.63 2.69 -10.97
N LEU A 53 -3.45 3.18 -11.37
CA LEU A 53 -3.28 4.03 -12.54
C LEU A 53 -2.89 3.21 -13.75
N GLN A 54 -2.01 2.22 -13.58
CA GLN A 54 -1.47 1.41 -14.68
C GLN A 54 -1.09 0.04 -14.16
N GLY A 55 -1.29 -0.99 -14.99
CA GLY A 55 -0.95 -2.36 -14.60
C GLY A 55 -2.01 -2.95 -13.68
N ARG A 56 -1.60 -3.97 -12.93
CA ARG A 56 -2.51 -4.70 -12.02
C ARG A 56 -1.81 -4.96 -10.71
N ILE A 57 -2.57 -4.87 -9.61
CA ILE A 57 -2.08 -5.27 -8.29
C ILE A 57 -3.00 -6.30 -7.68
N ARG A 58 -2.45 -7.10 -6.76
CA ARG A 58 -3.20 -8.01 -5.90
C ARG A 58 -2.94 -7.62 -4.46
N ILE A 59 -4.00 -7.50 -3.70
CA ILE A 59 -3.91 -7.18 -2.28
C ILE A 59 -4.37 -8.40 -1.51
N PHE A 60 -3.49 -8.95 -0.68
CA PHE A 60 -3.83 -10.05 0.22
C PHE A 60 -4.08 -9.48 1.61
N LEU A 61 -5.15 -9.93 2.23
CA LEU A 61 -5.57 -9.42 3.54
C LEU A 61 -5.77 -10.57 4.52
N ARG A 62 -5.67 -10.23 5.80
CA ARG A 62 -6.00 -11.13 6.91
C ARG A 62 -7.14 -10.52 7.72
N ASP A 63 -7.80 -11.34 8.51
CA ASP A 63 -8.79 -10.94 9.51
C ASP A 63 -9.99 -10.16 8.94
N PRO A 64 -10.76 -10.72 7.99
CA PRO A 64 -10.68 -12.09 7.46
C PRO A 64 -9.71 -12.20 6.30
N LYS A 65 -9.32 -13.44 5.98
CA LYS A 65 -8.47 -13.74 4.84
C LYS A 65 -9.22 -13.44 3.55
N GLU A 66 -8.59 -12.62 2.70
CA GLU A 66 -9.22 -12.16 1.47
C GLU A 66 -8.14 -11.84 0.43
N GLU A 67 -8.50 -11.96 -0.84
CA GLU A 67 -7.66 -11.47 -1.94
C GLU A 67 -8.48 -10.54 -2.80
N VAL A 68 -7.90 -9.37 -3.14
CA VAL A 68 -8.53 -8.37 -4.00
C VAL A 68 -7.61 -8.12 -5.17
N ARG A 69 -8.16 -8.14 -6.39
CA ARG A 69 -7.42 -7.86 -7.62
C ARG A 69 -7.92 -6.57 -8.22
N LEU A 70 -7.01 -5.64 -8.52
CA LEU A 70 -7.35 -4.33 -9.05
C LEU A 70 -6.59 -4.07 -10.35
N GLY A 71 -7.31 -3.58 -11.35
CA GLY A 71 -6.75 -3.05 -12.58
C GLY A 71 -6.96 -1.53 -12.67
N PRO A 72 -6.55 -0.90 -13.80
CA PRO A 72 -6.62 0.56 -13.93
C PRO A 72 -8.02 1.12 -13.66
N GLY A 73 -8.08 2.16 -12.84
CA GLY A 73 -9.32 2.82 -12.46
C GLY A 73 -10.06 2.16 -11.31
N GLU A 74 -9.59 1.02 -10.82
CA GLU A 74 -10.23 0.32 -9.72
C GLU A 74 -9.61 0.71 -8.38
N THR A 75 -10.39 0.61 -7.32
CA THR A 75 -10.00 1.06 -5.99
C THR A 75 -10.45 0.08 -4.91
N PHE A 76 -9.72 0.07 -3.80
CA PHE A 76 -10.07 -0.71 -2.62
C PHE A 76 -9.45 -0.06 -1.39
N SER A 77 -10.21 0.00 -0.29
CA SER A 77 -9.74 0.60 0.96
C SER A 77 -9.51 -0.46 2.02
N VAL A 78 -8.36 -0.38 2.68
CA VAL A 78 -7.99 -1.25 3.79
C VAL A 78 -8.10 -0.43 5.07
N ARG A 79 -8.94 -0.89 6.01
CA ARG A 79 -9.15 -0.20 7.28
C ARG A 79 -7.90 -0.25 8.18
N PRO A 80 -7.79 0.65 9.17
CA PRO A 80 -6.70 0.56 10.15
C PRO A 80 -6.65 -0.81 10.82
N LYS A 81 -5.45 -1.23 11.16
CA LYS A 81 -5.12 -2.47 11.88
C LYS A 81 -5.33 -3.76 11.08
N ARG A 82 -5.78 -3.68 9.83
CA ARG A 82 -5.95 -4.88 9.00
C ARG A 82 -4.65 -5.21 8.28
N PRO A 83 -4.05 -6.38 8.53
CA PRO A 83 -2.82 -6.77 7.83
C PRO A 83 -3.06 -6.95 6.34
N HIS A 84 -2.10 -6.47 5.54
CA HIS A 84 -2.19 -6.60 4.09
C HIS A 84 -0.82 -6.67 3.44
N LEU A 85 -0.80 -7.27 2.25
CA LEU A 85 0.36 -7.44 1.38
C LEU A 85 -0.07 -7.00 -0.01
N VAL A 86 0.75 -6.17 -0.68
CA VAL A 86 0.46 -5.73 -2.05
C VAL A 86 1.53 -6.30 -2.97
N ILE A 87 1.10 -7.03 -4.00
CA ILE A 87 2.00 -7.54 -5.03
C ILE A 87 1.58 -7.04 -6.39
N ASN A 88 2.51 -7.12 -7.35
CA ASN A 88 2.19 -6.90 -8.75
C ASN A 88 1.41 -8.12 -9.25
N GLY A 89 0.26 -7.89 -9.86
CA GLY A 89 -0.61 -8.95 -10.37
C GLY A 89 -0.45 -9.22 -11.85
N GLY A 90 0.50 -8.57 -12.51
CA GLY A 90 0.72 -8.71 -13.95
C GLY A 90 2.16 -9.07 -14.27
N ASP A 91 2.54 -8.85 -15.53
CA ASP A 91 3.87 -9.14 -16.04
C ASP A 91 4.65 -7.89 -16.45
N SER A 92 4.11 -6.72 -16.16
CA SER A 92 4.75 -5.43 -16.36
C SER A 92 4.60 -4.58 -15.11
N SER A 93 5.27 -3.43 -15.05
CA SER A 93 5.19 -2.53 -13.90
C SER A 93 3.76 -2.11 -13.60
N ALA A 94 3.44 -1.99 -12.33
CA ALA A 94 2.15 -1.49 -11.87
C ALA A 94 2.35 -0.17 -11.12
N THR A 95 1.49 0.81 -11.39
CA THR A 95 1.53 2.12 -10.77
C THR A 95 0.20 2.38 -10.10
N PHE A 96 0.23 2.78 -8.84
CA PHE A 96 -0.98 3.01 -8.06
C PHE A 96 -0.80 4.12 -7.05
N LEU A 97 -1.91 4.78 -6.73
CA LEU A 97 -1.95 5.76 -5.65
C LEU A 97 -2.31 5.08 -4.35
N VAL A 98 -1.71 5.54 -3.27
CA VAL A 98 -2.10 5.16 -1.90
C VAL A 98 -2.49 6.44 -1.19
N LEU A 99 -3.78 6.56 -0.87
CA LEU A 99 -4.32 7.68 -0.11
C LEU A 99 -4.42 7.23 1.34
N GLN A 100 -3.62 7.84 2.21
CA GLN A 100 -3.51 7.44 3.61
C GLN A 100 -4.04 8.55 4.52
N GLY A 101 -4.96 8.20 5.36
CA GLY A 101 -5.58 9.10 6.33
C GLY A 101 -6.78 8.43 7.03
N ILE A 102 -7.42 9.08 7.93
CA ILE A 102 -6.92 10.31 8.56
C ILE A 102 -6.39 9.90 9.92
N GLY A 103 -5.19 10.35 10.27
CA GLY A 103 -4.55 9.97 11.52
C GLY A 103 -3.04 10.01 11.41
N GLU A 104 -2.36 9.74 12.51
CA GLU A 104 -0.90 9.67 12.53
C GLU A 104 -0.43 8.43 11.77
N TYR A 105 0.45 8.64 10.80
CA TYR A 105 0.99 7.53 10.01
C TYR A 105 1.98 6.71 10.82
N ASP A 106 1.85 5.39 10.70
CA ASP A 106 2.87 4.43 11.11
C ASP A 106 2.85 3.24 10.14
N PHE A 107 3.81 2.36 10.29
CA PHE A 107 3.92 1.14 9.50
C PHE A 107 4.42 0.05 10.45
N VAL A 108 3.61 -0.99 10.64
CA VAL A 108 3.97 -2.11 11.51
C VAL A 108 4.29 -3.30 10.62
N PRO A 109 5.58 -3.61 10.41
CA PRO A 109 5.94 -4.74 9.56
C PRO A 109 5.61 -6.07 10.24
N LEU A 110 5.19 -7.04 9.42
CA LEU A 110 4.90 -8.40 9.86
C LEU A 110 5.84 -9.37 9.12
N THR A 111 6.23 -10.42 9.79
CA THR A 111 7.08 -11.46 9.21
C THR A 111 6.27 -12.61 8.64
#